data_54f1ed4810f198826792e4739f7a29eb
#
_entry.id   54f1ed4810f198826792e4739f7a29eb
#
_cell.length_a   1.000
_cell.length_b   1.000
_cell.length_c   1.000
_cell.angle_alpha   90.00
_cell.angle_beta   90.00
_cell.angle_gamma   90.00
#
_symmetry.space_group_name_H-M   'P 1'
#
loop_
_entity.id
_entity.type
_entity.pdbx_description
1 polymer ?
#
loop_
_entity_poly.entity_id
_entity_poly.type
_entity_poly.pdbx_seq_one_letter_code
_entity_poly.pdbx_strand_id
1 'polypeptide(L)'
;MQQRPQIARKKIKSLTEMIRALRLRCSQLKEEVIRLEGLVAKLESQSKDTFPVRPRKYKRNKLEDSEDTITEENMDILKPLSASGQIDTVAKDELRAANHFYLAETMILAIEMVTIGSNSLRSVQKNLELFNKHHEIVQTPSFQTVRQWVYRLGYYELTRELEHRDDWIVICDFTVSIGKLKCFLVLGVSLEDLKKRKFHLRHNDMSLLGLEVWERTSGKLIEASLAQIEARVGRFVQIVADGGSDITKGVRLFCEGHQKTVGIYDISHKLARILEKHLKNDEKFTIFLSSLSTVKSQTQQTELSCLRPPTQRSKARFMNLRQLTRWAIRILDYEQNGNFKELGLGYQLDKAQVSEFASALNKSGVISKLEVLVEKEDDEEHFRDKLGKLLDDSVLKEWAEKIVTKANQGQQKFEERFGWLKEQTDEINQYSIFLELVQMVESELKRNGLSHASVSVCRKHLDVNNQSDRTKKFSQDIMEFLTEQVKLVPHGQSYLASSDIIESVFGKFKYLNKRMSVTGITQGVLLLGTIISTITPETMKVSMEQVPWSIVVNWFESKVPITDWKRRCRVFLWHNKKKEQKQTIPLC
;
A
#
# COMPACT_ATOMS: atom_id res chain seq x y z
N MET A 1 25.04 60.94 -22.81
CA MET A 1 23.55 60.89 -22.84
C MET A 1 22.92 60.19 -24.06
N GLN A 2 23.69 59.44 -24.89
CA GLN A 2 23.16 58.83 -26.14
C GLN A 2 22.83 57.33 -26.06
N GLN A 3 23.00 56.68 -24.90
CA GLN A 3 22.75 55.21 -24.77
C GLN A 3 21.34 54.81 -24.29
N ARG A 4 20.56 55.69 -23.72
CA ARG A 4 19.21 55.40 -23.21
C ARG A 4 18.15 55.11 -24.29
N PRO A 5 18.15 55.82 -25.44
CA PRO A 5 17.15 55.54 -26.49
C PRO A 5 17.30 54.19 -27.18
N GLN A 6 18.53 53.69 -27.30
CA GLN A 6 18.75 52.38 -27.96
C GLN A 6 18.28 51.19 -27.13
N ILE A 7 18.39 51.29 -25.79
CA ILE A 7 17.93 50.24 -24.85
C ILE A 7 16.38 50.21 -24.85
N ALA A 8 15.72 51.38 -24.91
CA ALA A 8 14.28 51.45 -24.99
C ALA A 8 13.75 50.84 -26.31
N ARG A 9 14.34 51.19 -27.46
CA ARG A 9 14.00 50.62 -28.76
C ARG A 9 14.17 49.10 -28.81
N LYS A 10 15.22 48.55 -28.22
CA LYS A 10 15.40 47.10 -28.09
C LYS A 10 14.33 46.44 -27.24
N LYS A 11 13.92 47.06 -26.12
CA LYS A 11 12.84 46.55 -25.28
C LYS A 11 11.47 46.59 -25.96
N ILE A 12 11.17 47.64 -26.72
CA ILE A 12 9.91 47.78 -27.48
C ILE A 12 9.85 46.72 -28.57
N LYS A 13 10.95 46.53 -29.33
CA LYS A 13 11.02 45.49 -30.34
C LYS A 13 10.79 44.11 -29.77
N SER A 14 11.40 43.79 -28.61
CA SER A 14 11.20 42.54 -27.87
C SER A 14 9.75 42.36 -27.39
N LEU A 15 9.11 43.42 -26.87
CA LEU A 15 7.69 43.40 -26.47
C LEU A 15 6.76 43.22 -27.65
N THR A 16 7.03 43.85 -28.79
CA THR A 16 6.23 43.67 -30.02
C THR A 16 6.34 42.27 -30.57
N GLU A 17 7.53 41.68 -30.54
CA GLU A 17 7.76 40.28 -30.91
C GLU A 17 7.04 39.32 -29.94
N MET A 18 7.05 39.62 -28.66
CA MET A 18 6.33 38.83 -27.65
C MET A 18 4.81 38.92 -27.80
N ILE A 19 4.27 40.10 -28.12
CA ILE A 19 2.83 40.29 -28.40
C ILE A 19 2.44 39.53 -29.67
N ARG A 20 3.27 39.57 -30.73
CA ARG A 20 3.03 38.77 -31.97
C ARG A 20 3.04 37.27 -31.64
N ALA A 21 4.00 36.80 -30.87
CA ALA A 21 4.07 35.40 -30.45
C ALA A 21 2.85 34.99 -29.61
N LEU A 22 2.39 35.84 -28.69
CA LEU A 22 1.17 35.61 -27.91
C LEU A 22 -0.10 35.58 -28.77
N ARG A 23 -0.23 36.47 -29.75
CA ARG A 23 -1.36 36.46 -30.70
C ARG A 23 -1.40 35.17 -31.55
N LEU A 24 -0.24 34.74 -32.05
CA LEU A 24 -0.10 33.48 -32.76
C LEU A 24 -0.49 32.28 -31.89
N ARG A 25 -0.04 32.30 -30.62
CA ARG A 25 -0.36 31.25 -29.65
C ARG A 25 -1.84 31.21 -29.27
N CYS A 26 -2.48 32.40 -29.14
CA CYS A 26 -3.92 32.49 -28.92
C CYS A 26 -4.73 31.97 -30.11
N SER A 27 -4.27 32.21 -31.37
CA SER A 27 -4.90 31.65 -32.55
C SER A 27 -4.78 30.12 -32.58
N GLN A 28 -3.58 29.58 -32.30
CA GLN A 28 -3.36 28.13 -32.21
C GLN A 28 -4.21 27.48 -31.13
N LEU A 29 -4.32 28.11 -29.96
CA LEU A 29 -5.18 27.62 -28.89
C LEU A 29 -6.67 27.65 -29.24
N LYS A 30 -7.12 28.63 -29.98
CA LYS A 30 -8.52 28.67 -30.51
C LYS A 30 -8.79 27.51 -31.46
N GLU A 31 -7.87 27.21 -32.36
CA GLU A 31 -7.99 26.07 -33.28
C GLU A 31 -7.99 24.75 -32.55
N GLU A 32 -7.13 24.61 -31.50
CA GLU A 32 -7.07 23.40 -30.65
C GLU A 32 -8.36 23.23 -29.84
N VAL A 33 -8.94 24.31 -29.31
CA VAL A 33 -10.25 24.27 -28.62
C VAL A 33 -11.36 23.79 -29.56
N ILE A 34 -11.44 24.32 -30.77
CA ILE A 34 -12.43 23.89 -31.79
C ILE A 34 -12.22 22.41 -32.13
N ARG A 35 -10.97 21.97 -32.27
CA ARG A 35 -10.63 20.57 -32.50
C ARG A 35 -11.04 19.65 -31.33
N LEU A 36 -10.80 20.07 -30.10
CA LEU A 36 -11.18 19.34 -28.89
C LEU A 36 -12.69 19.28 -28.69
N GLU A 37 -13.40 20.38 -28.99
CA GLU A 37 -14.87 20.40 -28.98
C GLU A 37 -15.47 19.45 -30.04
N GLY A 38 -14.85 19.35 -31.20
CA GLY A 38 -15.22 18.38 -32.24
C GLY A 38 -14.96 16.93 -31.81
N LEU A 39 -13.87 16.67 -31.05
CA LEU A 39 -13.58 15.37 -30.49
C LEU A 39 -14.55 14.99 -29.36
N VAL A 40 -14.88 15.93 -28.48
CA VAL A 40 -15.87 15.73 -27.40
C VAL A 40 -17.25 15.42 -27.99
N ALA A 41 -17.69 16.18 -29.00
CA ALA A 41 -18.95 15.91 -29.69
C ALA A 41 -18.98 14.53 -30.37
N LYS A 42 -17.84 14.08 -30.91
CA LYS A 42 -17.69 12.74 -31.48
C LYS A 42 -17.73 11.64 -30.43
N LEU A 43 -17.09 11.83 -29.25
CA LEU A 43 -17.13 10.90 -28.12
C LEU A 43 -18.52 10.87 -27.46
N GLU A 44 -19.22 12.00 -27.38
CA GLU A 44 -20.59 12.07 -26.87
C GLU A 44 -21.59 11.37 -27.80
N SER A 45 -21.40 11.45 -29.13
CA SER A 45 -22.20 10.67 -30.06
C SER A 45 -21.95 9.17 -29.97
N GLN A 46 -20.68 8.74 -29.77
CA GLN A 46 -20.33 7.33 -29.58
C GLN A 46 -20.74 6.80 -28.19
N SER A 47 -20.83 7.66 -27.17
CA SER A 47 -21.27 7.24 -25.81
C SER A 47 -22.78 7.07 -25.71
N LYS A 48 -23.57 7.67 -26.62
CA LYS A 48 -25.02 7.48 -26.65
C LYS A 48 -25.43 6.08 -27.12
N ASP A 49 -24.54 5.40 -27.83
CA ASP A 49 -24.82 4.06 -28.36
C ASP A 49 -24.37 2.92 -27.43
N THR A 50 -23.65 3.21 -26.31
CA THR A 50 -23.02 2.16 -25.52
C THR A 50 -23.45 2.01 -24.06
N PHE A 51 -24.18 2.94 -23.44
CA PHE A 51 -24.70 2.75 -22.08
C PHE A 51 -25.98 3.56 -21.79
N PRO A 52 -27.15 2.91 -21.62
CA PRO A 52 -28.32 3.59 -21.08
C PRO A 52 -28.17 3.78 -19.57
N VAL A 53 -27.97 5.02 -19.12
CA VAL A 53 -28.13 5.42 -17.73
C VAL A 53 -29.63 5.28 -17.39
N ARG A 54 -29.97 4.29 -16.57
CA ARG A 54 -31.33 4.16 -16.04
C ARG A 54 -31.51 5.03 -14.80
N PRO A 55 -32.49 5.96 -14.77
CA PRO A 55 -32.97 6.52 -13.52
C PRO A 55 -33.87 5.49 -12.81
N ARG A 56 -33.64 5.32 -11.51
CA ARG A 56 -34.49 4.48 -10.66
C ARG A 56 -35.92 5.02 -10.63
N LYS A 57 -36.85 4.31 -11.29
CA LYS A 57 -38.27 4.23 -10.87
C LYS A 57 -38.82 2.87 -11.27
N TYR A 58 -39.23 2.11 -10.27
CA TYR A 58 -39.98 0.87 -10.43
C TYR A 58 -41.32 1.13 -11.11
N LYS A 59 -41.58 0.51 -12.24
CA LYS A 59 -42.88 0.02 -12.65
C LYS A 59 -42.71 -1.17 -13.59
N ARG A 60 -43.37 -2.26 -13.20
CA ARG A 60 -43.51 -3.50 -13.94
C ARG A 60 -44.36 -3.23 -15.21
N ASN A 61 -43.88 -3.61 -16.38
CA ASN A 61 -44.76 -3.99 -17.48
C ASN A 61 -44.06 -4.99 -18.43
N LYS A 62 -44.88 -5.84 -18.98
CA LYS A 62 -44.77 -7.04 -19.78
C LYS A 62 -43.74 -6.98 -20.92
N LEU A 63 -43.12 -8.13 -21.14
CA LEU A 63 -42.38 -8.52 -22.32
C LEU A 63 -43.32 -8.54 -23.57
N GLU A 64 -42.86 -7.98 -24.64
CA GLU A 64 -43.21 -8.36 -26.02
C GLU A 64 -41.91 -8.54 -26.82
N ASP A 65 -41.93 -9.62 -27.61
CA ASP A 65 -40.81 -10.15 -28.36
C ASP A 65 -40.37 -9.24 -29.51
N SER A 66 -39.06 -9.11 -29.74
CA SER A 66 -38.50 -8.80 -31.05
C SER A 66 -37.23 -9.62 -31.26
N GLU A 67 -37.31 -10.53 -32.21
CA GLU A 67 -36.22 -11.31 -32.77
C GLU A 67 -35.24 -10.37 -33.52
N ASP A 68 -34.00 -10.27 -33.05
CA ASP A 68 -32.90 -9.74 -33.87
C ASP A 68 -31.89 -10.87 -34.13
N THR A 69 -31.78 -11.18 -35.40
CA THR A 69 -30.92 -12.21 -36.00
C THR A 69 -29.45 -11.89 -35.77
N ILE A 70 -28.78 -12.75 -35.01
CA ILE A 70 -27.32 -12.75 -34.83
C ILE A 70 -26.70 -13.56 -35.97
N THR A 71 -25.83 -12.94 -36.76
CA THR A 71 -25.09 -13.59 -37.84
C THR A 71 -24.00 -14.51 -37.34
N GLU A 72 -23.79 -15.63 -38.01
CA GLU A 72 -22.94 -16.78 -37.61
C GLU A 72 -21.43 -16.47 -37.43
N GLU A 73 -20.92 -15.35 -37.83
CA GLU A 73 -19.48 -15.02 -37.77
C GLU A 73 -18.96 -14.58 -36.38
N ASN A 74 -19.83 -14.32 -35.40
CA ASN A 74 -19.44 -13.91 -34.06
C ASN A 74 -19.59 -15.02 -33.00
N MET A 75 -19.87 -16.25 -33.40
CA MET A 75 -20.10 -17.37 -32.47
C MET A 75 -18.85 -18.14 -32.04
N ASP A 76 -17.67 -17.86 -32.59
CA ASP A 76 -16.45 -18.60 -32.24
C ASP A 76 -15.69 -18.10 -31.00
N ILE A 77 -16.08 -16.95 -30.42
CA ILE A 77 -15.43 -16.37 -29.23
C ILE A 77 -16.16 -16.74 -27.92
N LEU A 78 -17.38 -17.23 -28.01
CA LEU A 78 -18.18 -17.64 -26.86
C LEU A 78 -18.73 -19.06 -27.04
N LYS A 79 -17.86 -20.02 -27.32
CA LYS A 79 -18.24 -21.42 -27.06
C LYS A 79 -18.26 -21.63 -25.56
N PRO A 80 -19.43 -21.87 -24.93
CA PRO A 80 -19.45 -22.33 -23.57
C PRO A 80 -18.73 -23.69 -23.53
N LEU A 81 -17.84 -23.86 -22.58
CA LEU A 81 -17.18 -25.13 -22.24
C LEU A 81 -18.16 -26.24 -21.81
N SER A 82 -19.42 -26.19 -22.25
CA SER A 82 -20.49 -27.07 -21.83
C SER A 82 -20.99 -28.04 -22.92
N ALA A 83 -20.36 -28.02 -24.08
CA ALA A 83 -20.76 -29.02 -25.10
C ALA A 83 -19.66 -30.04 -25.32
N SER A 84 -19.81 -31.16 -24.78
CA SER A 84 -19.07 -32.41 -24.89
C SER A 84 -18.19 -32.73 -23.70
N GLY A 85 -18.65 -33.56 -22.99
CA GLY A 85 -17.92 -34.37 -22.08
C GLY A 85 -18.89 -34.79 -21.01
N GLN A 86 -19.50 -35.88 -21.17
CA GLN A 86 -19.58 -36.81 -20.07
C GLN A 86 -18.17 -36.87 -19.49
N ILE A 87 -17.89 -35.94 -18.55
CA ILE A 87 -16.80 -36.15 -17.60
C ILE A 87 -17.23 -37.40 -16.91
N ASP A 88 -16.52 -38.50 -17.19
CA ASP A 88 -16.79 -39.81 -16.64
C ASP A 88 -17.11 -39.62 -15.15
N THR A 89 -18.25 -40.14 -14.73
CA THR A 89 -18.68 -40.11 -13.33
C THR A 89 -17.59 -40.69 -12.42
N VAL A 90 -16.78 -41.61 -12.93
CA VAL A 90 -15.61 -42.20 -12.27
C VAL A 90 -14.52 -41.11 -11.99
N ALA A 91 -14.21 -40.25 -12.95
CA ALA A 91 -13.22 -39.17 -12.76
C ALA A 91 -13.68 -38.09 -11.76
N LYS A 92 -15.00 -37.88 -11.62
CA LYS A 92 -15.53 -36.93 -10.61
C LYS A 92 -15.44 -37.48 -9.19
N ASP A 93 -15.56 -38.81 -9.00
CA ASP A 93 -15.42 -39.40 -7.68
C ASP A 93 -13.96 -39.47 -7.21
N GLU A 94 -12.98 -39.56 -8.12
CA GLU A 94 -11.54 -39.46 -7.79
C GLU A 94 -11.13 -38.10 -7.22
N LEU A 95 -11.82 -37.05 -7.59
CA LEU A 95 -11.59 -35.67 -7.08
C LEU A 95 -12.34 -35.37 -5.79
N ARG A 96 -13.05 -36.32 -5.20
CA ARG A 96 -13.76 -36.16 -3.94
C ARG A 96 -12.99 -36.81 -2.81
N ALA A 97 -12.81 -36.09 -1.71
CA ALA A 97 -12.25 -36.66 -0.48
C ALA A 97 -13.24 -37.68 0.12
N ALA A 98 -12.73 -38.76 0.68
CA ALA A 98 -13.56 -39.81 1.29
C ALA A 98 -14.46 -39.22 2.39
N ASN A 99 -15.73 -39.61 2.40
CA ASN A 99 -16.76 -39.10 3.32
C ASN A 99 -17.03 -37.57 3.24
N HIS A 100 -16.70 -36.94 2.11
CA HIS A 100 -17.00 -35.54 1.85
C HIS A 100 -18.04 -35.36 0.75
N PHE A 101 -18.96 -34.41 0.97
CA PHE A 101 -20.02 -34.10 0.00
C PHE A 101 -19.52 -33.26 -1.17
N TYR A 102 -18.57 -32.33 -0.88
CA TYR A 102 -18.08 -31.35 -1.85
C TYR A 102 -16.87 -31.86 -2.61
N LEU A 103 -16.77 -31.47 -3.89
CA LEU A 103 -15.61 -31.76 -4.74
C LEU A 103 -14.41 -30.92 -4.29
N ALA A 104 -13.19 -31.40 -4.55
CA ALA A 104 -11.96 -30.70 -4.24
C ALA A 104 -11.90 -29.32 -4.92
N GLU A 105 -12.37 -29.20 -6.16
CA GLU A 105 -12.39 -27.91 -6.87
C GLU A 105 -13.30 -26.88 -6.18
N THR A 106 -14.46 -27.30 -5.66
CA THR A 106 -15.33 -26.39 -4.87
C THR A 106 -14.63 -25.91 -3.61
N MET A 107 -13.89 -26.80 -2.95
CA MET A 107 -13.11 -26.44 -1.75
C MET A 107 -11.97 -25.48 -2.10
N ILE A 108 -11.25 -25.76 -3.19
CA ILE A 108 -10.16 -24.89 -3.71
C ILE A 108 -10.71 -23.51 -4.02
N LEU A 109 -11.75 -23.42 -4.83
CA LEU A 109 -12.37 -22.13 -5.19
C LEU A 109 -12.78 -21.33 -3.94
N ALA A 110 -13.41 -21.99 -2.96
CA ALA A 110 -13.81 -21.33 -1.72
C ALA A 110 -12.59 -20.82 -0.91
N ILE A 111 -11.52 -21.62 -0.82
CA ILE A 111 -10.29 -21.23 -0.10
C ILE A 111 -9.54 -20.11 -0.84
N GLU A 112 -9.44 -20.19 -2.16
CA GLU A 112 -8.82 -19.13 -2.97
C GLU A 112 -9.61 -17.83 -2.91
N MET A 113 -10.94 -17.87 -2.87
CA MET A 113 -11.76 -16.69 -2.60
C MET A 113 -11.41 -16.07 -1.25
N VAL A 114 -11.08 -16.85 -0.22
CA VAL A 114 -10.60 -16.32 1.07
C VAL A 114 -9.18 -15.80 0.94
N THR A 115 -8.25 -16.63 0.46
CA THR A 115 -6.81 -16.34 0.52
C THR A 115 -6.37 -15.38 -0.57
N ILE A 116 -6.78 -15.55 -1.82
CA ILE A 116 -6.42 -14.70 -2.96
C ILE A 116 -7.42 -13.55 -3.09
N GLY A 117 -8.70 -13.86 -3.17
CA GLY A 117 -9.78 -12.88 -3.32
C GLY A 117 -10.03 -12.02 -2.08
N SER A 118 -9.40 -12.37 -0.95
CA SER A 118 -9.54 -11.64 0.33
C SER A 118 -10.99 -11.48 0.81
N ASN A 119 -11.86 -12.43 0.49
CA ASN A 119 -13.24 -12.44 0.92
C ASN A 119 -13.37 -12.89 2.38
N SER A 120 -14.39 -12.39 3.08
CA SER A 120 -14.78 -12.99 4.36
C SER A 120 -15.44 -14.35 4.12
N LEU A 121 -15.41 -15.25 5.11
CA LEU A 121 -16.06 -16.57 4.99
C LEU A 121 -17.54 -16.46 4.58
N ARG A 122 -18.27 -15.47 5.14
CA ARG A 122 -19.68 -15.22 4.77
C ARG A 122 -19.84 -14.65 3.36
N SER A 123 -18.86 -13.84 2.92
CA SER A 123 -18.85 -13.33 1.55
C SER A 123 -18.61 -14.45 0.54
N VAL A 124 -17.74 -15.41 0.86
CA VAL A 124 -17.53 -16.61 0.02
C VAL A 124 -18.83 -17.39 -0.16
N GLN A 125 -19.53 -17.70 0.93
CA GLN A 125 -20.83 -18.35 0.84
C GLN A 125 -21.79 -17.60 -0.09
N LYS A 126 -21.97 -16.28 0.13
CA LYS A 126 -22.86 -15.47 -0.70
C LYS A 126 -22.45 -15.40 -2.16
N ASN A 127 -21.15 -15.32 -2.44
CA ASN A 127 -20.65 -15.29 -3.80
C ASN A 127 -20.93 -16.63 -4.51
N LEU A 128 -20.71 -17.76 -3.84
CA LEU A 128 -21.02 -19.08 -4.39
C LEU A 128 -22.54 -19.27 -4.58
N GLU A 129 -23.38 -18.75 -3.67
CA GLU A 129 -24.83 -18.73 -3.84
C GLU A 129 -25.26 -17.93 -5.09
N LEU A 130 -24.60 -16.77 -5.34
CA LEU A 130 -24.86 -15.96 -6.52
C LEU A 130 -24.40 -16.67 -7.80
N PHE A 131 -23.21 -17.29 -7.79
CA PHE A 131 -22.75 -18.10 -8.93
C PHE A 131 -23.72 -19.23 -9.24
N ASN A 132 -24.12 -19.96 -8.22
CA ASN A 132 -25.02 -21.08 -8.38
C ASN A 132 -26.41 -20.67 -8.91
N LYS A 133 -26.88 -19.49 -8.50
CA LYS A 133 -28.16 -18.94 -8.99
C LYS A 133 -28.18 -18.67 -10.49
N HIS A 134 -27.01 -18.32 -11.06
CA HIS A 134 -26.92 -17.92 -12.46
C HIS A 134 -26.31 -19.01 -13.38
N HIS A 135 -25.54 -19.92 -12.83
CA HIS A 135 -24.73 -20.87 -13.61
C HIS A 135 -24.89 -22.33 -13.21
N GLU A 136 -25.57 -22.64 -12.11
CA GLU A 136 -25.81 -24.01 -11.60
C GLU A 136 -24.53 -24.89 -11.51
N ILE A 137 -23.35 -24.26 -11.32
CA ILE A 137 -22.04 -24.93 -11.49
C ILE A 137 -21.49 -25.47 -10.17
N VAL A 138 -21.84 -24.88 -9.04
CA VAL A 138 -21.13 -25.10 -7.78
C VAL A 138 -22.09 -25.39 -6.64
N GLN A 139 -21.80 -26.45 -5.89
CA GLN A 139 -22.47 -26.69 -4.62
C GLN A 139 -22.15 -25.57 -3.64
N THR A 140 -23.13 -25.02 -2.92
CA THR A 140 -22.95 -23.90 -2.03
C THR A 140 -22.66 -24.34 -0.60
N PRO A 141 -21.40 -24.24 -0.13
CA PRO A 141 -21.06 -24.56 1.26
C PRO A 141 -21.49 -23.44 2.20
N SER A 142 -21.83 -23.80 3.44
CA SER A 142 -22.00 -22.83 4.49
C SER A 142 -20.65 -22.14 4.84
N PHE A 143 -20.72 -20.90 5.37
CA PHE A 143 -19.50 -20.22 5.82
C PHE A 143 -18.74 -21.00 6.92
N GLN A 144 -19.43 -21.83 7.69
CA GLN A 144 -18.80 -22.70 8.69
C GLN A 144 -18.04 -23.85 8.03
N THR A 145 -18.59 -24.43 6.97
CA THR A 145 -17.94 -25.46 6.16
C THR A 145 -16.66 -24.90 5.53
N VAL A 146 -16.73 -23.72 4.90
CA VAL A 146 -15.53 -23.04 4.35
C VAL A 146 -14.50 -22.77 5.44
N ARG A 147 -14.91 -22.34 6.63
CA ARG A 147 -14.00 -22.15 7.77
C ARG A 147 -13.29 -23.44 8.16
N GLN A 148 -14.00 -24.55 8.20
CA GLN A 148 -13.40 -25.84 8.52
C GLN A 148 -12.37 -26.25 7.47
N TRP A 149 -12.65 -26.10 6.19
CA TRP A 149 -11.69 -26.39 5.12
C TRP A 149 -10.42 -25.58 5.24
N VAL A 150 -10.55 -24.26 5.42
CA VAL A 150 -9.42 -23.35 5.60
C VAL A 150 -8.54 -23.78 6.78
N TYR A 151 -9.12 -24.11 7.92
CA TYR A 151 -8.33 -24.44 9.11
C TYR A 151 -7.79 -25.87 9.08
N ARG A 152 -8.49 -26.81 8.45
CA ARG A 152 -7.99 -28.17 8.24
C ARG A 152 -6.79 -28.19 7.29
N LEU A 153 -6.85 -27.43 6.19
CA LEU A 153 -5.70 -27.25 5.30
C LEU A 153 -4.52 -26.61 6.01
N GLY A 154 -4.76 -25.54 6.79
CA GLY A 154 -3.69 -24.89 7.56
C GLY A 154 -3.07 -25.79 8.62
N TYR A 155 -3.86 -26.66 9.25
CA TYR A 155 -3.36 -27.67 10.18
C TYR A 155 -2.59 -28.78 9.45
N TYR A 156 -3.08 -29.22 8.29
CA TYR A 156 -2.37 -30.17 7.45
C TYR A 156 -0.98 -29.67 7.08
N GLU A 157 -0.87 -28.41 6.64
CA GLU A 157 0.45 -27.79 6.34
C GLU A 157 1.39 -27.76 7.56
N LEU A 158 0.85 -27.62 8.76
CA LEU A 158 1.64 -27.65 10.01
C LEU A 158 2.14 -29.06 10.34
N THR A 159 1.38 -30.11 10.01
CA THR A 159 1.62 -31.47 10.50
C THR A 159 2.03 -32.47 9.43
N ARG A 160 1.90 -32.12 8.15
CA ARG A 160 2.34 -32.98 7.05
C ARG A 160 3.82 -33.29 7.15
N GLU A 161 4.19 -34.46 6.72
CA GLU A 161 5.59 -34.83 6.58
C GLU A 161 6.26 -33.94 5.54
N LEU A 162 7.44 -33.44 5.90
CA LEU A 162 8.32 -32.69 5.03
C LEU A 162 9.54 -33.55 4.73
N GLU A 163 10.12 -33.35 3.57
CA GLU A 163 11.40 -33.97 3.23
C GLU A 163 12.46 -33.57 4.25
N HIS A 164 13.17 -34.55 4.82
CA HIS A 164 14.28 -34.29 5.73
C HIS A 164 15.47 -33.74 4.95
N ARG A 165 15.88 -32.50 5.24
CA ARG A 165 16.89 -31.76 4.46
C ARG A 165 17.96 -31.20 5.39
N ASP A 166 19.15 -30.99 4.84
CA ASP A 166 20.29 -30.42 5.56
C ASP A 166 20.60 -28.96 5.18
N ASP A 167 19.67 -28.32 4.47
CA ASP A 167 19.90 -26.99 3.87
C ASP A 167 18.76 -25.98 4.14
N TRP A 168 18.03 -26.13 5.26
CA TRP A 168 16.94 -25.23 5.59
C TRP A 168 17.42 -23.80 5.92
N ILE A 169 16.85 -22.83 5.22
CA ILE A 169 16.85 -21.41 5.62
C ILE A 169 15.53 -21.15 6.34
N VAL A 170 15.64 -20.77 7.60
CA VAL A 170 14.51 -20.59 8.51
C VAL A 170 14.28 -19.11 8.78
N ILE A 171 13.02 -18.71 8.81
CA ILE A 171 12.57 -17.37 9.20
C ILE A 171 11.59 -17.53 10.33
N CYS A 172 11.82 -16.86 11.45
CA CYS A 172 10.91 -16.93 12.58
C CYS A 172 10.58 -15.54 13.15
N ASP A 173 9.32 -15.36 13.50
CA ASP A 173 8.84 -14.13 14.12
C ASP A 173 7.53 -14.35 14.89
N PHE A 174 7.16 -13.35 15.70
CA PHE A 174 5.91 -13.32 16.43
C PHE A 174 4.86 -12.46 15.77
N THR A 175 3.65 -12.98 15.62
CA THR A 175 2.50 -12.12 15.42
C THR A 175 1.70 -12.00 16.70
N VAL A 176 1.31 -10.76 17.01
CA VAL A 176 0.48 -10.45 18.19
C VAL A 176 -0.88 -9.94 17.73
N SER A 177 -1.88 -10.26 18.54
CA SER A 177 -3.23 -9.73 18.42
C SER A 177 -3.60 -9.03 19.73
N ILE A 178 -4.88 -8.78 19.93
CA ILE A 178 -5.35 -8.26 21.21
C ILE A 178 -5.24 -9.36 22.28
N GLY A 179 -4.74 -9.03 23.45
CA GLY A 179 -4.55 -9.96 24.55
C GLY A 179 -3.08 -10.32 24.81
N LYS A 180 -2.85 -11.28 25.70
CA LYS A 180 -1.52 -11.70 26.13
C LYS A 180 -0.87 -12.76 25.22
N LEU A 181 -1.69 -13.43 24.40
CA LEU A 181 -1.23 -14.52 23.56
C LEU A 181 -0.37 -14.00 22.39
N LYS A 182 0.75 -14.67 22.16
CA LYS A 182 1.65 -14.45 21.02
C LYS A 182 1.67 -15.72 20.19
N CYS A 183 1.62 -15.56 18.87
CA CYS A 183 1.76 -16.67 17.94
C CYS A 183 3.16 -16.63 17.34
N PHE A 184 3.95 -17.66 17.59
CA PHE A 184 5.28 -17.87 17.02
C PHE A 184 5.15 -18.66 15.73
N LEU A 185 5.62 -18.08 14.63
CA LEU A 185 5.61 -18.68 13.32
C LEU A 185 7.03 -18.99 12.87
N VAL A 186 7.24 -20.18 12.34
CA VAL A 186 8.52 -20.62 11.78
C VAL A 186 8.27 -21.10 10.35
N LEU A 187 8.84 -20.40 9.40
CA LEU A 187 8.79 -20.70 7.97
C LEU A 187 10.16 -21.19 7.50
N GLY A 188 10.18 -22.05 6.51
CA GLY A 188 11.42 -22.55 5.92
C GLY A 188 11.38 -22.60 4.41
N VAL A 189 12.54 -22.46 3.80
CA VAL A 189 12.80 -22.70 2.38
C VAL A 189 14.16 -23.37 2.26
N SER A 190 14.38 -24.23 1.27
CA SER A 190 15.73 -24.80 1.05
C SER A 190 16.68 -23.73 0.51
N LEU A 191 17.96 -23.84 0.88
CA LEU A 191 19.00 -22.96 0.33
C LEU A 191 19.10 -23.08 -1.19
N GLU A 192 18.85 -24.29 -1.71
CA GLU A 192 18.85 -24.56 -3.15
C GLU A 192 17.72 -23.79 -3.85
N ASP A 193 16.48 -23.87 -3.34
CA ASP A 193 15.34 -23.17 -3.93
C ASP A 193 15.48 -21.65 -3.77
N LEU A 194 15.99 -21.18 -2.63
CA LEU A 194 16.28 -19.77 -2.44
C LEU A 194 17.22 -19.23 -3.53
N LYS A 195 18.29 -19.97 -3.86
CA LYS A 195 19.26 -19.61 -4.92
C LYS A 195 18.61 -19.67 -6.31
N LYS A 196 17.84 -20.72 -6.61
CA LYS A 196 17.08 -20.84 -7.88
C LYS A 196 16.16 -19.65 -8.09
N ARG A 197 15.53 -19.16 -7.03
CA ARG A 197 14.62 -18.01 -7.06
C ARG A 197 15.31 -16.65 -6.95
N LYS A 198 16.64 -16.62 -6.90
CA LYS A 198 17.44 -15.38 -6.78
C LYS A 198 16.96 -14.50 -5.62
N PHE A 199 16.72 -15.10 -4.47
CA PHE A 199 16.23 -14.47 -3.21
C PHE A 199 14.84 -13.84 -3.29
N HIS A 200 14.05 -14.07 -4.37
CA HIS A 200 12.69 -13.59 -4.51
C HIS A 200 11.71 -14.68 -4.08
N LEU A 201 11.21 -14.59 -2.86
CA LEU A 201 10.30 -15.56 -2.28
C LEU A 201 8.84 -15.10 -2.39
N ARG A 202 7.96 -16.04 -2.73
CA ARG A 202 6.51 -15.92 -2.67
C ARG A 202 5.98 -16.73 -1.49
N HIS A 203 4.72 -16.51 -1.11
CA HIS A 203 4.12 -17.24 0.01
C HIS A 203 4.17 -18.76 -0.19
N ASN A 204 3.85 -19.25 -1.37
CA ASN A 204 3.84 -20.68 -1.71
C ASN A 204 5.23 -21.29 -1.94
N ASP A 205 6.30 -20.51 -1.82
CA ASP A 205 7.67 -21.02 -1.82
C ASP A 205 8.12 -21.44 -0.42
N MET A 206 7.32 -21.07 0.60
CA MET A 206 7.62 -21.33 2.00
C MET A 206 6.95 -22.61 2.49
N SER A 207 7.63 -23.35 3.34
CA SER A 207 7.06 -24.46 4.12
C SER A 207 6.76 -24.00 5.54
N LEU A 208 5.62 -24.45 6.11
CA LEU A 208 5.29 -24.22 7.52
C LEU A 208 6.06 -25.20 8.40
N LEU A 209 7.13 -24.75 9.01
CA LEU A 209 7.94 -25.58 9.88
C LEU A 209 7.40 -25.62 11.31
N GLY A 210 6.81 -24.53 11.80
CA GLY A 210 6.27 -24.48 13.14
C GLY A 210 5.25 -23.36 13.36
N LEU A 211 4.30 -23.64 14.23
CA LEU A 211 3.27 -22.67 14.64
C LEU A 211 2.93 -22.93 16.11
N GLU A 212 3.33 -22.03 16.99
CA GLU A 212 3.11 -22.13 18.42
C GLU A 212 2.34 -20.92 18.96
N VAL A 213 1.56 -21.14 19.99
CA VAL A 213 0.83 -20.07 20.69
C VAL A 213 1.20 -20.09 22.17
N TRP A 214 1.77 -18.97 22.63
CA TRP A 214 2.23 -18.86 24.03
C TRP A 214 1.68 -17.59 24.69
N GLU A 215 1.43 -17.67 26.00
CA GLU A 215 1.11 -16.49 26.82
C GLU A 215 2.38 -15.78 27.29
N ARG A 216 3.44 -16.53 27.59
CA ARG A 216 4.75 -16.02 27.98
C ARG A 216 5.80 -16.59 27.04
N THR A 217 6.77 -15.77 26.70
CA THR A 217 7.87 -16.14 25.82
C THR A 217 9.20 -16.04 26.57
N SER A 218 10.15 -16.88 26.20
CA SER A 218 11.52 -16.82 26.67
C SER A 218 12.46 -17.38 25.61
N GLY A 219 13.73 -16.98 25.64
CA GLY A 219 14.73 -17.51 24.71
C GLY A 219 14.86 -19.05 24.78
N LYS A 220 14.78 -19.64 25.98
CA LYS A 220 14.83 -21.11 26.14
C LYS A 220 13.64 -21.83 25.50
N LEU A 221 12.44 -21.22 25.54
CA LEU A 221 11.25 -21.80 24.92
C LEU A 221 11.36 -21.77 23.39
N ILE A 222 11.90 -20.69 22.84
CA ILE A 222 12.15 -20.54 21.41
C ILE A 222 13.22 -21.52 20.95
N GLU A 223 14.34 -21.62 21.66
CA GLU A 223 15.41 -22.58 21.40
C GLU A 223 14.87 -24.02 21.38
N ALA A 224 14.13 -24.44 22.40
CA ALA A 224 13.54 -25.77 22.47
C ALA A 224 12.56 -26.04 21.30
N SER A 225 11.76 -25.03 20.90
CA SER A 225 10.86 -25.16 19.75
C SER A 225 11.64 -25.32 18.44
N LEU A 226 12.69 -24.55 18.23
CA LEU A 226 13.55 -24.67 17.04
C LEU A 226 14.26 -26.03 16.99
N ALA A 227 14.74 -26.54 18.12
CA ALA A 227 15.37 -27.86 18.21
C ALA A 227 14.39 -29.00 17.88
N GLN A 228 13.14 -28.92 18.37
CA GLN A 228 12.09 -29.89 18.02
C GLN A 228 11.75 -29.85 16.53
N ILE A 229 11.71 -28.66 15.92
CA ILE A 229 11.45 -28.52 14.49
C ILE A 229 12.63 -29.11 13.70
N GLU A 230 13.88 -28.77 14.05
CA GLU A 230 15.06 -29.29 13.37
C GLU A 230 15.13 -30.82 13.42
N ALA A 231 14.84 -31.43 14.57
CA ALA A 231 14.78 -32.89 14.72
C ALA A 231 13.77 -33.55 13.78
N ARG A 232 12.70 -32.83 13.39
CA ARG A 232 11.66 -33.32 12.49
C ARG A 232 11.98 -33.12 11.00
N VAL A 233 12.55 -31.97 10.64
CA VAL A 233 12.66 -31.57 9.23
C VAL A 233 14.10 -31.60 8.71
N GLY A 234 15.09 -31.76 9.59
CA GLY A 234 16.50 -31.73 9.26
C GLY A 234 17.16 -30.38 9.58
N ARG A 235 18.42 -30.26 9.22
CA ARG A 235 19.32 -29.22 9.71
C ARG A 235 19.03 -27.83 9.14
N PHE A 236 19.12 -26.83 10.00
CA PHE A 236 19.08 -25.43 9.65
C PHE A 236 20.49 -24.91 9.30
N VAL A 237 20.63 -24.28 8.15
CA VAL A 237 21.88 -23.60 7.76
C VAL A 237 21.85 -22.15 8.24
N GLN A 238 20.67 -21.53 8.22
CA GLN A 238 20.48 -20.15 8.59
C GLN A 238 19.13 -19.95 9.30
N ILE A 239 19.12 -19.06 10.30
CA ILE A 239 17.90 -18.54 10.91
C ILE A 239 17.91 -17.02 10.74
N VAL A 240 16.87 -16.46 10.11
CA VAL A 240 16.63 -15.01 10.02
C VAL A 240 15.54 -14.64 11.01
N ALA A 241 15.82 -13.65 11.85
CA ALA A 241 14.87 -13.19 12.86
C ALA A 241 14.96 -11.68 13.10
N ASP A 242 13.88 -11.12 13.64
CA ASP A 242 13.89 -9.73 14.13
C ASP A 242 14.72 -9.57 15.41
N GLY A 243 14.91 -8.32 15.83
CA GLY A 243 15.67 -8.00 17.04
C GLY A 243 14.85 -8.02 18.33
N GLY A 244 13.77 -8.77 18.41
CA GLY A 244 13.04 -9.00 19.65
C GLY A 244 13.90 -9.69 20.69
N SER A 245 13.90 -9.22 21.95
CA SER A 245 14.82 -9.73 23.00
C SER A 245 14.75 -11.25 23.19
N ASP A 246 13.53 -11.81 23.21
CA ASP A 246 13.33 -13.25 23.41
C ASP A 246 13.76 -14.05 22.17
N ILE A 247 13.45 -13.54 20.94
CA ILE A 247 13.83 -14.20 19.68
C ILE A 247 15.35 -14.19 19.55
N THR A 248 15.98 -13.03 19.70
CA THR A 248 17.45 -12.89 19.61
C THR A 248 18.15 -13.85 20.60
N LYS A 249 17.66 -13.93 21.83
CA LYS A 249 18.20 -14.85 22.83
C LYS A 249 17.97 -16.32 22.45
N GLY A 250 16.80 -16.67 21.93
CA GLY A 250 16.46 -18.03 21.53
C GLY A 250 17.28 -18.51 20.34
N VAL A 251 17.39 -17.68 19.30
CA VAL A 251 18.23 -17.98 18.12
C VAL A 251 19.70 -18.11 18.50
N ARG A 252 20.20 -17.22 19.38
CA ARG A 252 21.59 -17.33 19.86
C ARG A 252 21.83 -18.64 20.61
N LEU A 253 20.97 -19.02 21.57
CA LEU A 253 21.11 -20.27 22.32
C LEU A 253 21.07 -21.48 21.39
N PHE A 254 20.18 -21.46 20.39
CA PHE A 254 20.10 -22.52 19.39
C PHE A 254 21.40 -22.63 18.58
N CYS A 255 21.94 -21.51 18.07
CA CYS A 255 23.16 -21.51 17.29
C CYS A 255 24.41 -21.90 18.12
N GLU A 256 24.45 -21.58 19.42
CA GLU A 256 25.52 -22.02 20.35
C GLU A 256 25.57 -23.54 20.45
N GLY A 257 24.41 -24.23 20.43
CA GLY A 257 24.31 -25.69 20.41
C GLY A 257 24.53 -26.33 19.02
N HIS A 258 24.40 -25.55 17.95
CA HIS A 258 24.38 -26.02 16.56
C HIS A 258 25.39 -25.23 15.71
N GLN A 259 26.68 -25.56 15.84
CA GLN A 259 27.81 -24.80 15.26
C GLN A 259 27.76 -24.55 13.73
N LYS A 260 26.94 -25.32 13.00
CA LYS A 260 26.77 -25.18 11.54
C LYS A 260 25.60 -24.29 11.16
N THR A 261 24.85 -23.78 12.13
CA THR A 261 23.71 -22.88 11.93
C THR A 261 24.10 -21.47 12.27
N VAL A 262 23.78 -20.51 11.41
CA VAL A 262 24.04 -19.09 11.65
C VAL A 262 22.76 -18.32 11.89
N GLY A 263 22.76 -17.47 12.90
CA GLY A 263 21.67 -16.53 13.18
C GLY A 263 21.97 -15.18 12.50
N ILE A 264 21.17 -14.79 11.53
CA ILE A 264 21.27 -13.50 10.85
C ILE A 264 20.16 -12.59 11.35
N TYR A 265 20.54 -11.37 11.72
CA TYR A 265 19.58 -10.35 12.09
C TYR A 265 18.89 -9.79 10.83
N ASP A 266 17.56 -9.63 10.85
CA ASP A 266 16.82 -8.99 9.78
C ASP A 266 17.38 -7.59 9.48
N ILE A 267 17.86 -7.42 8.26
CA ILE A 267 18.53 -6.19 7.83
C ILE A 267 17.57 -5.01 7.79
N SER A 268 16.35 -5.19 7.32
CA SER A 268 15.35 -4.12 7.26
C SER A 268 15.03 -3.58 8.66
N HIS A 269 14.84 -4.48 9.63
CA HIS A 269 14.62 -4.10 11.03
C HIS A 269 15.84 -3.41 11.65
N LYS A 270 17.05 -3.88 11.36
CA LYS A 270 18.26 -3.25 11.90
C LYS A 270 18.53 -1.88 11.31
N LEU A 271 18.37 -1.72 10.01
CA LEU A 271 18.51 -0.41 9.35
C LEU A 271 17.49 0.59 9.88
N ALA A 272 16.23 0.14 10.10
CA ALA A 272 15.22 0.99 10.72
C ALA A 272 15.62 1.42 12.14
N ARG A 273 16.22 0.52 12.94
CA ARG A 273 16.73 0.86 14.29
C ARG A 273 17.94 1.80 14.27
N ILE A 274 18.85 1.65 13.30
CA ILE A 274 19.96 2.58 13.11
C ILE A 274 19.40 3.96 12.75
N LEU A 275 18.46 4.03 11.81
CA LEU A 275 17.78 5.27 11.45
C LEU A 275 17.07 5.90 12.67
N GLU A 276 16.35 5.09 13.44
CA GLU A 276 15.72 5.53 14.69
C GLU A 276 16.72 6.14 15.67
N LYS A 277 17.85 5.48 15.89
CA LYS A 277 18.92 5.99 16.78
C LYS A 277 19.39 7.40 16.39
N HIS A 278 19.51 7.67 15.09
CA HIS A 278 19.95 8.96 14.57
C HIS A 278 18.86 10.04 14.55
N LEU A 279 17.58 9.66 14.61
CA LEU A 279 16.46 10.60 14.54
C LEU A 279 15.73 10.81 15.88
N LYS A 280 15.79 9.84 16.80
CA LYS A 280 14.97 9.84 18.03
C LYS A 280 15.18 11.05 18.94
N ASN A 281 16.41 11.55 19.03
CA ASN A 281 16.79 12.66 19.89
C ASN A 281 16.98 13.97 19.11
N ASP A 282 16.55 14.02 17.86
CA ASP A 282 16.60 15.18 17.00
C ASP A 282 15.34 16.03 17.22
N GLU A 283 15.50 17.21 17.85
CA GLU A 283 14.39 18.14 18.09
C GLU A 283 13.73 18.58 16.79
N LYS A 284 14.53 18.85 15.75
CA LYS A 284 14.02 19.24 14.42
C LYS A 284 13.17 18.15 13.79
N PHE A 285 13.57 16.87 13.98
CA PHE A 285 12.76 15.73 13.55
C PHE A 285 11.43 15.65 14.31
N THR A 286 11.44 15.91 15.60
CA THR A 286 10.21 15.94 16.40
C THR A 286 9.27 17.05 15.96
N ILE A 287 9.81 18.26 15.69
CA ILE A 287 9.07 19.39 15.14
C ILE A 287 8.51 19.03 13.77
N PHE A 288 9.30 18.44 12.87
CA PHE A 288 8.86 17.99 11.56
C PHE A 288 7.64 17.06 11.64
N LEU A 289 7.69 16.04 12.49
CA LEU A 289 6.59 15.10 12.65
C LEU A 289 5.32 15.72 13.26
N SER A 290 5.48 16.63 14.23
CA SER A 290 4.35 17.34 14.85
C SER A 290 3.69 18.30 13.88
N SER A 291 4.48 19.06 13.12
CA SER A 291 4.00 19.97 12.08
C SER A 291 3.25 19.21 10.97
N LEU A 292 3.76 18.06 10.53
CA LEU A 292 3.05 17.19 9.58
C LEU A 292 1.67 16.77 10.10
N SER A 293 1.57 16.41 11.38
CA SER A 293 0.29 16.03 12.00
C SER A 293 -0.69 17.21 12.04
N THR A 294 -0.21 18.38 12.40
CA THR A 294 -1.00 19.61 12.46
C THR A 294 -1.51 20.01 11.07
N VAL A 295 -0.61 20.10 10.09
CA VAL A 295 -0.94 20.47 8.71
C VAL A 295 -1.92 19.46 8.09
N LYS A 296 -1.75 18.17 8.39
CA LYS A 296 -2.68 17.15 7.92
C LYS A 296 -4.11 17.38 8.37
N SER A 297 -4.33 17.74 9.63
CA SER A 297 -5.66 18.04 10.16
C SER A 297 -6.21 19.35 9.59
N GLN A 298 -5.36 20.36 9.44
CA GLN A 298 -5.74 21.68 8.94
C GLN A 298 -6.06 21.72 7.45
N THR A 299 -5.47 20.83 6.64
CA THR A 299 -5.69 20.79 5.18
C THR A 299 -6.81 19.85 4.75
N GLN A 300 -7.26 18.94 5.63
CA GLN A 300 -8.15 17.82 5.26
C GLN A 300 -9.49 18.25 4.64
N GLN A 301 -10.05 19.40 5.04
CA GLN A 301 -11.35 19.90 4.61
C GLN A 301 -11.26 21.28 3.96
N THR A 302 -10.15 21.54 3.27
CA THR A 302 -9.89 22.79 2.56
C THR A 302 -9.58 22.52 1.09
N GLU A 303 -9.50 23.57 0.30
CA GLU A 303 -9.03 23.55 -1.08
C GLU A 303 -7.62 22.94 -1.24
N LEU A 304 -6.82 22.95 -0.18
CA LEU A 304 -5.48 22.36 -0.12
C LEU A 304 -5.48 20.86 0.22
N SER A 305 -6.64 20.20 0.28
CA SER A 305 -6.74 18.78 0.65
C SER A 305 -5.97 17.84 -0.29
N CYS A 306 -5.76 18.22 -1.55
CA CYS A 306 -4.93 17.48 -2.51
C CYS A 306 -3.45 17.45 -2.11
N LEU A 307 -2.98 18.43 -1.34
CA LEU A 307 -1.60 18.54 -0.82
C LEU A 307 -1.43 17.97 0.58
N ARG A 308 -2.46 17.34 1.13
CA ARG A 308 -2.42 16.78 2.49
C ARG A 308 -1.25 15.81 2.70
N PRO A 309 -0.50 15.93 3.83
CA PRO A 309 0.58 15.02 4.16
C PRO A 309 0.11 13.55 4.25
N PRO A 310 0.95 12.59 3.86
CA PRO A 310 0.69 11.16 4.07
C PRO A 310 0.45 10.84 5.55
N THR A 311 -0.29 9.77 5.81
CA THR A 311 -0.56 9.33 7.19
C THR A 311 0.70 8.72 7.80
N GLN A 312 1.14 9.24 8.95
CA GLN A 312 2.14 8.58 9.77
C GLN A 312 1.58 7.26 10.32
N ARG A 313 2.35 6.17 10.24
CA ARG A 313 2.01 4.89 10.87
C ARG A 313 2.88 4.73 12.11
N SER A 314 2.26 4.66 13.29
CA SER A 314 2.96 4.63 14.58
C SER A 314 3.96 3.45 14.72
N LYS A 315 3.61 2.27 14.21
CA LYS A 315 4.49 1.08 14.27
C LYS A 315 5.58 1.03 13.20
N ALA A 316 5.46 1.82 12.13
CA ALA A 316 6.42 1.90 11.04
C ALA A 316 6.89 3.34 10.83
N ARG A 317 7.01 4.10 11.93
CA ARG A 317 7.30 5.53 11.90
C ARG A 317 8.51 5.87 11.03
N PHE A 318 9.58 5.11 11.17
CA PHE A 318 10.80 5.33 10.40
C PHE A 318 10.74 4.69 9.02
N MET A 319 10.01 3.59 8.83
CA MET A 319 9.87 2.93 7.54
C MET A 319 9.01 3.70 6.55
N ASN A 320 8.01 4.49 7.01
CA ASN A 320 7.21 5.33 6.11
C ASN A 320 7.70 6.78 6.02
N LEU A 321 8.80 7.12 6.66
CA LEU A 321 9.42 8.44 6.62
C LEU A 321 9.72 8.88 5.18
N ARG A 322 10.08 7.95 4.30
CA ARG A 322 10.30 8.21 2.87
C ARG A 322 9.10 8.86 2.16
N GLN A 323 7.88 8.45 2.50
CA GLN A 323 6.69 9.09 1.92
C GLN A 323 6.52 10.51 2.43
N LEU A 324 6.88 10.75 3.68
CA LEU A 324 6.79 12.06 4.33
C LEU A 324 7.84 13.03 3.79
N THR A 325 9.10 12.60 3.68
CA THR A 325 10.18 13.43 3.11
C THR A 325 9.96 13.73 1.63
N ARG A 326 9.56 12.76 0.83
CA ARG A 326 9.20 12.97 -0.58
C ARG A 326 8.04 13.94 -0.75
N TRP A 327 7.03 13.84 0.12
CA TRP A 327 5.94 14.79 0.13
C TRP A 327 6.47 16.21 0.44
N ALA A 328 7.28 16.37 1.48
CA ALA A 328 7.84 17.66 1.85
C ALA A 328 8.69 18.29 0.73
N ILE A 329 9.57 17.51 0.11
CA ILE A 329 10.39 17.97 -1.04
C ILE A 329 9.49 18.41 -2.20
N ARG A 330 8.44 17.68 -2.51
CA ARG A 330 7.49 18.06 -3.58
C ARG A 330 6.71 19.33 -3.27
N ILE A 331 6.39 19.58 -2.01
CA ILE A 331 5.75 20.83 -1.60
C ILE A 331 6.71 22.00 -1.77
N LEU A 332 7.98 21.84 -1.35
CA LEU A 332 9.02 22.85 -1.53
C LEU A 332 9.29 23.15 -3.02
N ASP A 333 9.39 22.10 -3.85
CA ASP A 333 9.56 22.25 -5.29
C ASP A 333 8.34 22.93 -5.94
N TYR A 334 7.13 22.54 -5.53
CA TYR A 334 5.90 23.16 -6.02
C TYR A 334 5.80 24.64 -5.64
N GLU A 335 6.27 25.03 -4.46
CA GLU A 335 6.31 26.42 -4.03
C GLU A 335 7.21 27.27 -4.92
N GLN A 336 8.35 26.73 -5.36
CA GLN A 336 9.32 27.42 -6.21
C GLN A 336 8.91 27.47 -7.67
N ASN A 337 8.37 26.35 -8.19
CA ASN A 337 8.20 26.12 -9.62
C ASN A 337 6.74 25.89 -10.04
N GLY A 338 5.83 25.74 -9.08
CA GLY A 338 4.45 25.33 -9.32
C GLY A 338 3.53 26.44 -9.78
N ASN A 339 2.45 26.04 -10.41
CA ASN A 339 1.38 26.93 -10.83
C ASN A 339 0.21 26.87 -9.84
N PHE A 340 0.08 27.87 -8.99
CA PHE A 340 -0.99 27.94 -7.97
C PHE A 340 -2.41 27.91 -8.53
N LYS A 341 -2.59 28.20 -9.83
CA LYS A 341 -3.88 28.06 -10.53
C LYS A 341 -4.37 26.61 -10.57
N GLU A 342 -3.45 25.64 -10.64
CA GLU A 342 -3.80 24.21 -10.64
C GLU A 342 -4.38 23.72 -9.31
N LEU A 343 -4.07 24.41 -8.22
CA LEU A 343 -4.64 24.13 -6.90
C LEU A 343 -6.03 24.74 -6.68
N GLY A 344 -6.58 25.44 -7.68
CA GLY A 344 -7.80 26.22 -7.50
C GLY A 344 -7.63 27.43 -6.57
N LEU A 345 -6.38 27.75 -6.19
CA LEU A 345 -6.03 28.91 -5.36
C LEU A 345 -5.82 30.17 -6.20
N GLY A 346 -5.59 30.00 -7.50
CA GLY A 346 -5.62 31.11 -8.46
C GLY A 346 -7.04 31.47 -8.80
N TYR A 347 -7.29 32.76 -9.02
CA TYR A 347 -8.57 33.23 -9.50
C TYR A 347 -8.80 32.67 -10.91
N GLN A 348 -9.65 31.65 -11.02
CA GLN A 348 -10.21 31.23 -12.31
C GLN A 348 -11.46 32.09 -12.51
N LEU A 349 -11.41 32.92 -13.56
CA LEU A 349 -12.62 33.58 -14.08
C LEU A 349 -13.56 32.46 -14.54
N ASP A 350 -14.72 32.32 -13.92
CA ASP A 350 -15.76 31.48 -14.47
C ASP A 350 -16.28 32.07 -15.81
N LYS A 351 -16.97 31.26 -16.62
CA LYS A 351 -17.47 31.68 -17.92
C LYS A 351 -18.38 32.94 -17.84
N ALA A 352 -19.11 33.08 -16.72
CA ALA A 352 -19.99 34.23 -16.52
C ALA A 352 -19.17 35.49 -16.24
N GLN A 353 -18.15 35.38 -15.38
CA GLN A 353 -17.23 36.48 -15.07
C GLN A 353 -16.38 36.91 -16.28
N VAL A 354 -15.92 35.94 -17.11
CA VAL A 354 -15.23 36.23 -18.36
C VAL A 354 -16.17 36.98 -19.34
N SER A 355 -17.43 36.56 -19.41
CA SER A 355 -18.44 37.23 -20.24
C SER A 355 -18.78 38.61 -19.72
N GLU A 356 -18.90 38.79 -18.41
CA GLU A 356 -19.15 40.06 -17.77
C GLU A 356 -17.98 41.03 -17.97
N PHE A 357 -16.73 40.57 -17.82
CA PHE A 357 -15.53 41.34 -18.10
C PHE A 357 -15.42 41.74 -19.57
N ALA A 358 -15.63 40.80 -20.48
CA ALA A 358 -15.66 41.10 -21.93
C ALA A 358 -16.75 42.10 -22.27
N SER A 359 -17.93 42.00 -21.66
CA SER A 359 -19.03 42.95 -21.82
C SER A 359 -18.69 44.32 -21.26
N ALA A 360 -18.05 44.40 -20.10
CA ALA A 360 -17.58 45.63 -19.48
C ALA A 360 -16.48 46.31 -20.32
N LEU A 361 -15.52 45.56 -20.84
CA LEU A 361 -14.49 46.02 -21.76
C LEU A 361 -15.08 46.56 -23.07
N ASN A 362 -16.07 45.88 -23.62
CA ASN A 362 -16.75 46.34 -24.84
C ASN A 362 -17.60 47.62 -24.59
N LYS A 363 -18.31 47.67 -23.46
CA LYS A 363 -19.12 48.84 -23.08
C LYS A 363 -18.27 50.09 -22.74
N SER A 364 -17.11 49.90 -22.16
CA SER A 364 -16.19 51.01 -21.84
C SER A 364 -15.48 51.58 -23.07
N GLY A 365 -15.56 50.89 -24.20
CA GLY A 365 -14.86 51.30 -25.43
C GLY A 365 -13.33 51.24 -25.34
N VAL A 366 -12.80 50.58 -24.27
CA VAL A 366 -11.35 50.49 -24.01
C VAL A 366 -10.65 49.73 -25.13
N ILE A 367 -11.27 48.68 -25.68
CA ILE A 367 -10.70 47.88 -26.77
C ILE A 367 -10.53 48.74 -28.02
N SER A 368 -11.58 49.47 -28.41
CA SER A 368 -11.54 50.33 -29.58
C SER A 368 -10.57 51.53 -29.39
N LYS A 369 -10.47 52.04 -28.17
CA LYS A 369 -9.50 53.10 -27.83
C LYS A 369 -8.07 52.58 -27.81
N LEU A 370 -7.82 51.34 -27.34
CA LEU A 370 -6.52 50.65 -27.42
C LEU A 370 -6.09 50.38 -28.86
N GLU A 371 -7.02 49.95 -29.73
CA GLU A 371 -6.75 49.73 -31.15
C GLU A 371 -6.37 51.04 -31.85
N VAL A 372 -7.09 52.11 -31.57
CA VAL A 372 -6.80 53.46 -32.11
C VAL A 372 -5.48 54.05 -31.54
N LEU A 373 -5.14 53.74 -30.26
CA LEU A 373 -3.88 54.15 -29.64
C LEU A 373 -2.67 53.44 -30.24
N VAL A 374 -2.81 52.15 -30.53
CA VAL A 374 -1.76 51.32 -31.15
C VAL A 374 -1.51 51.69 -32.60
N GLU A 375 -2.55 52.20 -33.33
CA GLU A 375 -2.43 52.59 -34.72
C GLU A 375 -1.92 54.02 -34.94
N LYS A 376 -2.08 54.92 -33.95
CA LYS A 376 -1.89 56.37 -34.18
C LYS A 376 -0.73 57.01 -33.42
N GLU A 377 -0.07 56.30 -32.50
CA GLU A 377 0.92 56.93 -31.65
C GLU A 377 2.33 56.39 -31.85
N ASP A 378 3.18 57.19 -32.49
CA ASP A 378 4.60 56.94 -32.72
C ASP A 378 5.49 57.38 -31.53
N ASP A 379 4.95 58.12 -30.53
CA ASP A 379 5.67 58.63 -29.37
C ASP A 379 5.39 57.79 -28.10
N GLU A 380 6.46 57.17 -27.58
CA GLU A 380 6.42 56.22 -26.46
C GLU A 380 5.97 56.85 -25.13
N GLU A 381 6.31 58.11 -24.89
CA GLU A 381 5.96 58.78 -23.66
C GLU A 381 4.48 59.19 -23.61
N HIS A 382 3.97 59.61 -24.75
CA HIS A 382 2.57 59.95 -24.94
C HIS A 382 1.67 58.70 -24.97
N PHE A 383 2.17 57.59 -25.52
CA PHE A 383 1.50 56.28 -25.48
C PHE A 383 1.34 55.75 -24.07
N ARG A 384 2.41 55.87 -23.23
CA ARG A 384 2.36 55.45 -21.84
C ARG A 384 1.41 56.30 -20.99
N ASP A 385 1.39 57.61 -21.18
CA ASP A 385 0.47 58.49 -20.47
C ASP A 385 -1.00 58.20 -20.84
N LYS A 386 -1.28 58.03 -22.11
CA LYS A 386 -2.63 57.66 -22.56
C LYS A 386 -3.04 56.24 -22.20
N LEU A 387 -2.10 55.28 -22.22
CA LEU A 387 -2.32 53.91 -21.74
C LEU A 387 -2.57 53.92 -20.24
N GLY A 388 -1.83 54.71 -19.47
CA GLY A 388 -2.04 54.90 -18.04
C GLY A 388 -3.45 55.44 -17.74
N LYS A 389 -3.87 56.45 -18.47
CA LYS A 389 -5.23 57.05 -18.37
C LYS A 389 -6.34 56.10 -18.79
N LEU A 390 -6.08 55.22 -19.73
CA LEU A 390 -7.01 54.18 -20.19
C LEU A 390 -7.13 53.02 -19.21
N LEU A 391 -6.03 52.69 -18.54
CA LEU A 391 -5.97 51.67 -17.50
C LEU A 391 -6.44 52.19 -16.13
N ASP A 392 -6.53 53.52 -15.95
CA ASP A 392 -7.11 54.19 -14.78
C ASP A 392 -8.65 54.23 -14.81
N ASP A 393 -9.28 53.59 -15.81
CA ASP A 393 -10.71 53.32 -15.78
C ASP A 393 -11.04 52.52 -14.51
N SER A 394 -11.87 53.11 -13.65
CA SER A 394 -12.16 52.58 -12.30
C SER A 394 -12.62 51.13 -12.30
N VAL A 395 -13.29 50.68 -13.38
CA VAL A 395 -13.79 49.33 -13.50
C VAL A 395 -12.66 48.31 -13.76
N LEU A 396 -11.68 48.67 -14.57
CA LEU A 396 -10.53 47.81 -14.88
C LEU A 396 -9.57 47.71 -13.66
N LYS A 397 -9.42 48.81 -12.96
CA LYS A 397 -8.59 48.89 -11.76
C LYS A 397 -9.19 48.06 -10.61
N GLU A 398 -10.49 48.23 -10.38
CA GLU A 398 -11.20 47.42 -9.37
C GLU A 398 -11.16 45.94 -9.68
N TRP A 399 -11.27 45.57 -10.97
CA TRP A 399 -11.17 44.18 -11.41
C TRP A 399 -9.76 43.61 -11.26
N ALA A 400 -8.74 44.37 -11.66
CA ALA A 400 -7.34 43.98 -11.49
C ALA A 400 -6.98 43.80 -9.99
N GLU A 401 -7.41 44.73 -9.14
CA GLU A 401 -7.23 44.64 -7.69
C GLU A 401 -7.93 43.40 -7.09
N LYS A 402 -9.15 43.09 -7.51
CA LYS A 402 -9.83 41.89 -7.07
C LYS A 402 -9.12 40.59 -7.51
N ILE A 403 -8.58 40.55 -8.73
CA ILE A 403 -7.80 39.41 -9.22
C ILE A 403 -6.50 39.25 -8.44
N VAL A 404 -5.73 40.33 -8.25
CA VAL A 404 -4.46 40.34 -7.53
C VAL A 404 -4.68 39.97 -6.05
N THR A 405 -5.71 40.53 -5.43
CA THR A 405 -6.06 40.22 -4.04
C THR A 405 -6.39 38.73 -3.86
N LYS A 406 -7.20 38.15 -4.74
CA LYS A 406 -7.54 36.72 -4.67
C LYS A 406 -6.37 35.80 -5.00
N ALA A 407 -5.52 36.18 -5.95
CA ALA A 407 -4.30 35.42 -6.26
C ALA A 407 -3.33 35.44 -5.05
N ASN A 408 -3.16 36.59 -4.43
CA ASN A 408 -2.32 36.75 -3.23
C ASN A 408 -2.89 35.97 -2.03
N GLN A 409 -4.22 35.95 -1.84
CA GLN A 409 -4.86 35.14 -0.79
C GLN A 409 -4.58 33.65 -0.94
N GLY A 410 -4.55 33.14 -2.17
CA GLY A 410 -4.20 31.74 -2.44
C GLY A 410 -2.78 31.41 -2.05
N GLN A 411 -1.83 32.26 -2.44
CA GLN A 411 -0.43 32.10 -2.09
C GLN A 411 -0.21 32.28 -0.58
N GLN A 412 -0.89 33.21 0.04
CA GLN A 412 -0.83 33.41 1.50
C GLN A 412 -1.34 32.18 2.25
N LYS A 413 -2.48 31.60 1.85
CA LYS A 413 -3.00 30.36 2.44
C LYS A 413 -2.04 29.19 2.30
N PHE A 414 -1.36 29.07 1.17
CA PHE A 414 -0.33 28.05 0.96
C PHE A 414 0.85 28.26 1.89
N GLU A 415 1.37 29.50 1.97
CA GLU A 415 2.48 29.88 2.84
C GLU A 415 2.17 29.64 4.32
N GLU A 416 0.98 30.04 4.79
CA GLU A 416 0.51 29.80 6.16
C GLU A 416 0.48 28.30 6.52
N ARG A 417 0.23 27.41 5.56
CA ARG A 417 0.15 25.97 5.81
C ARG A 417 1.46 25.23 5.60
N PHE A 418 2.26 25.64 4.64
CA PHE A 418 3.44 24.89 4.21
C PHE A 418 4.76 25.67 4.36
N GLY A 419 4.73 26.98 4.63
CA GLY A 419 5.93 27.84 4.70
C GLY A 419 6.96 27.39 5.74
N TRP A 420 6.52 26.73 6.82
CA TRP A 420 7.39 26.14 7.83
C TRP A 420 8.39 25.11 7.27
N LEU A 421 8.11 24.51 6.10
CA LEU A 421 9.01 23.56 5.44
C LEU A 421 10.31 24.21 4.98
N LYS A 422 10.29 25.52 4.65
CA LYS A 422 11.49 26.27 4.25
C LYS A 422 12.55 26.28 5.34
N GLU A 423 12.12 26.45 6.59
CA GLU A 423 12.99 26.49 7.75
C GLU A 423 13.65 25.14 8.04
N GLN A 424 13.10 24.06 7.47
CA GLN A 424 13.57 22.68 7.67
C GLN A 424 14.13 22.03 6.40
N THR A 425 14.41 22.80 5.38
CA THR A 425 14.87 22.27 4.08
C THR A 425 16.13 21.42 4.21
N ASP A 426 17.12 21.88 4.98
CA ASP A 426 18.39 21.16 5.16
C ASP A 426 18.18 19.83 5.89
N GLU A 427 17.32 19.80 6.91
CA GLU A 427 16.98 18.61 7.66
C GLU A 427 16.20 17.60 6.80
N ILE A 428 15.22 18.07 6.03
CA ILE A 428 14.44 17.24 5.11
C ILE A 428 15.36 16.59 4.09
N ASN A 429 16.30 17.33 3.52
CA ASN A 429 17.33 16.82 2.62
C ASN A 429 18.22 15.77 3.31
N GLN A 430 18.65 16.04 4.54
CA GLN A 430 19.44 15.10 5.33
C GLN A 430 18.66 13.79 5.59
N TYR A 431 17.37 13.88 5.93
CA TYR A 431 16.52 12.70 6.11
C TYR A 431 16.34 11.92 4.80
N SER A 432 16.23 12.62 3.67
CA SER A 432 16.16 11.98 2.34
C SER A 432 17.43 11.19 2.04
N ILE A 433 18.61 11.76 2.31
CA ILE A 433 19.90 11.07 2.14
C ILE A 433 19.95 9.80 3.00
N PHE A 434 19.58 9.85 4.28
CA PHE A 434 19.54 8.66 5.13
C PHE A 434 18.65 7.58 4.57
N LEU A 435 17.47 7.96 4.07
CA LEU A 435 16.50 7.02 3.49
C LEU A 435 16.97 6.44 2.17
N GLU A 436 17.70 7.19 1.37
CA GLU A 436 18.31 6.72 0.13
C GLU A 436 19.41 5.69 0.42
N LEU A 437 20.26 5.95 1.42
CA LEU A 437 21.29 5.01 1.86
C LEU A 437 20.68 3.71 2.40
N VAL A 438 19.66 3.80 3.25
CA VAL A 438 18.91 2.63 3.73
C VAL A 438 18.35 1.82 2.58
N GLN A 439 17.64 2.49 1.64
CA GLN A 439 17.04 1.82 0.50
C GLN A 439 18.07 1.16 -0.42
N MET A 440 19.18 1.80 -0.65
CA MET A 440 20.27 1.25 -1.48
C MET A 440 20.79 -0.05 -0.84
N VAL A 441 21.12 -0.03 0.46
CA VAL A 441 21.59 -1.21 1.19
C VAL A 441 20.53 -2.32 1.19
N GLU A 442 19.27 -2.00 1.51
CA GLU A 442 18.18 -2.98 1.48
C GLU A 442 18.00 -3.59 0.09
N SER A 443 18.00 -2.77 -0.96
CA SER A 443 17.80 -3.24 -2.32
C SER A 443 18.91 -4.17 -2.79
N GLU A 444 20.16 -3.85 -2.45
CA GLU A 444 21.32 -4.70 -2.78
C GLU A 444 21.21 -6.06 -2.08
N LEU A 445 20.98 -6.05 -0.76
CA LEU A 445 20.99 -7.26 0.03
C LEU A 445 19.73 -8.13 -0.15
N LYS A 446 18.58 -7.52 -0.45
CA LYS A 446 17.36 -8.28 -0.79
C LYS A 446 17.44 -8.94 -2.16
N ARG A 447 18.17 -8.32 -3.12
CA ARG A 447 18.32 -8.85 -4.48
C ARG A 447 19.39 -9.93 -4.57
N ASN A 448 20.54 -9.72 -3.92
CA ASN A 448 21.74 -10.54 -4.09
C ASN A 448 22.05 -11.41 -2.86
N GLY A 449 21.24 -11.29 -1.80
CA GLY A 449 21.50 -11.90 -0.51
C GLY A 449 22.62 -11.21 0.26
N LEU A 450 22.80 -11.59 1.51
CA LEU A 450 23.94 -11.18 2.34
C LEU A 450 25.16 -12.02 1.98
N SER A 451 26.19 -11.39 1.44
CA SER A 451 27.47 -12.00 1.04
C SER A 451 28.60 -11.00 1.16
N HIS A 452 29.85 -11.48 1.13
CA HIS A 452 31.03 -10.60 1.09
C HIS A 452 31.01 -9.66 -0.14
N ALA A 453 30.50 -10.14 -1.28
CA ALA A 453 30.40 -9.34 -2.50
C ALA A 453 29.35 -8.22 -2.35
N SER A 454 28.13 -8.53 -1.87
CA SER A 454 27.07 -7.54 -1.70
C SER A 454 27.43 -6.48 -0.65
N VAL A 455 28.10 -6.86 0.46
CA VAL A 455 28.59 -5.91 1.47
C VAL A 455 29.69 -5.00 0.90
N SER A 456 30.55 -5.52 0.01
CA SER A 456 31.55 -4.69 -0.70
C SER A 456 30.91 -3.64 -1.62
N VAL A 457 29.81 -4.00 -2.30
CA VAL A 457 29.01 -3.05 -3.10
C VAL A 457 28.40 -1.98 -2.20
N CYS A 458 27.77 -2.38 -1.09
CA CYS A 458 27.20 -1.44 -0.11
C CYS A 458 28.27 -0.45 0.41
N ARG A 459 29.46 -0.94 0.74
CA ARG A 459 30.58 -0.10 1.21
C ARG A 459 30.92 0.98 0.21
N LYS A 460 31.13 0.64 -1.06
CA LYS A 460 31.46 1.62 -2.10
C LYS A 460 30.42 2.72 -2.22
N HIS A 461 29.14 2.36 -2.16
CA HIS A 461 28.05 3.34 -2.24
C HIS A 461 27.96 4.23 -1.01
N LEU A 462 28.17 3.67 0.19
CA LEU A 462 28.16 4.43 1.43
C LEU A 462 29.33 5.41 1.51
N ASP A 463 30.52 5.03 1.03
CA ASP A 463 31.71 5.89 1.01
C ASP A 463 31.56 7.10 0.06
N VAL A 464 30.95 6.91 -1.12
CA VAL A 464 30.73 7.99 -2.10
C VAL A 464 29.76 9.06 -1.58
N ASN A 465 28.77 8.68 -0.76
CA ASN A 465 27.71 9.58 -0.28
C ASN A 465 28.03 10.27 1.05
N ASN A 466 29.27 10.23 1.53
CA ASN A 466 29.70 10.81 2.81
C ASN A 466 29.90 12.34 2.75
N GLN A 467 28.82 13.11 2.52
CA GLN A 467 28.86 14.56 2.33
C GLN A 467 28.92 15.37 3.64
N SER A 468 28.42 14.82 4.74
CA SER A 468 28.41 15.47 6.06
C SER A 468 28.90 14.54 7.16
N ASP A 469 29.35 15.08 8.28
CA ASP A 469 29.79 14.26 9.43
C ASP A 469 28.65 13.40 9.98
N ARG A 470 27.43 13.92 9.92
CA ARG A 470 26.22 13.18 10.30
C ARG A 470 25.96 11.98 9.37
N THR A 471 26.15 12.18 8.05
CA THR A 471 26.04 11.09 7.06
C THR A 471 27.14 10.07 7.23
N LYS A 472 28.39 10.50 7.47
CA LYS A 472 29.53 9.61 7.75
C LYS A 472 29.25 8.70 8.92
N LYS A 473 28.80 9.26 10.05
CA LYS A 473 28.47 8.48 11.25
C LYS A 473 27.34 7.48 11.00
N PHE A 474 26.32 7.88 10.25
CA PHE A 474 25.21 7.00 9.86
C PHE A 474 25.71 5.84 8.97
N SER A 475 26.53 6.13 7.96
CA SER A 475 27.16 5.15 7.08
C SER A 475 28.07 4.18 7.85
N GLN A 476 28.82 4.67 8.84
CA GLN A 476 29.66 3.86 9.71
C GLN A 476 28.86 2.89 10.54
N ASP A 477 27.77 3.32 11.20
CA ASP A 477 26.88 2.45 11.98
C ASP A 477 26.30 1.32 11.10
N ILE A 478 25.93 1.63 9.84
CA ILE A 478 25.47 0.62 8.87
C ILE A 478 26.60 -0.35 8.51
N MET A 479 27.79 0.16 8.19
CA MET A 479 28.92 -0.68 7.78
C MET A 479 29.45 -1.57 8.90
N GLU A 480 29.47 -1.09 10.14
CA GLU A 480 29.83 -1.89 11.30
C GLU A 480 28.90 -3.09 11.42
N PHE A 481 27.59 -2.85 11.37
CA PHE A 481 26.60 -3.92 11.41
C PHE A 481 26.78 -4.93 10.24
N LEU A 482 26.90 -4.45 9.01
CA LEU A 482 27.06 -5.33 7.84
C LEU A 482 28.34 -6.16 7.93
N THR A 483 29.41 -5.58 8.45
CA THR A 483 30.72 -6.25 8.62
C THR A 483 30.60 -7.36 9.67
N GLU A 484 29.85 -7.15 10.74
CA GLU A 484 29.59 -8.19 11.73
C GLU A 484 28.75 -9.34 11.15
N GLN A 485 27.67 -9.01 10.44
CA GLN A 485 26.78 -10.04 9.89
C GLN A 485 27.46 -10.87 8.80
N VAL A 486 28.27 -10.27 7.95
CA VAL A 486 28.94 -10.99 6.85
C VAL A 486 30.01 -11.96 7.32
N LYS A 487 30.60 -11.76 8.51
CA LYS A 487 31.54 -12.72 9.11
C LYS A 487 30.90 -14.09 9.36
N LEU A 488 29.58 -14.12 9.54
CA LEU A 488 28.82 -15.35 9.74
C LEU A 488 28.54 -16.10 8.45
N VAL A 489 28.74 -15.46 7.29
CA VAL A 489 28.45 -16.04 5.97
C VAL A 489 29.73 -16.67 5.40
N PRO A 490 29.73 -17.97 5.05
CA PRO A 490 30.87 -18.61 4.42
C PRO A 490 31.26 -17.92 3.11
N HIS A 491 32.56 -17.85 2.82
CA HIS A 491 33.06 -17.26 1.58
C HIS A 491 32.45 -17.96 0.36
N GLY A 492 32.04 -17.17 -0.63
CA GLY A 492 31.41 -17.68 -1.85
C GLY A 492 29.92 -18.05 -1.69
N GLN A 493 29.36 -17.90 -0.49
CA GLN A 493 27.92 -18.12 -0.25
C GLN A 493 27.16 -16.81 -0.10
N SER A 494 25.86 -16.87 -0.39
CA SER A 494 24.91 -15.78 -0.13
C SER A 494 23.75 -16.32 0.69
N TYR A 495 23.37 -15.63 1.74
CA TYR A 495 22.32 -15.97 2.65
C TYR A 495 21.15 -14.98 2.60
N LEU A 496 19.98 -15.39 3.06
CA LEU A 496 18.80 -14.52 3.11
C LEU A 496 19.06 -13.36 4.08
N ALA A 497 18.79 -12.14 3.63
CA ALA A 497 19.07 -10.94 4.40
C ALA A 497 17.87 -10.38 5.18
N SER A 498 16.65 -10.72 4.78
CA SER A 498 15.43 -10.10 5.31
C SER A 498 14.33 -11.12 5.60
N SER A 499 13.52 -10.83 6.59
CA SER A 499 12.32 -11.57 6.96
C SER A 499 11.04 -11.03 6.28
N ASP A 500 11.12 -10.21 5.24
CA ASP A 500 9.98 -9.56 4.58
C ASP A 500 8.85 -10.54 4.22
N ILE A 501 9.18 -11.77 3.86
CA ILE A 501 8.19 -12.78 3.49
C ILE A 501 7.26 -13.12 4.67
N ILE A 502 7.78 -13.27 5.90
CA ILE A 502 6.96 -13.57 7.07
C ILE A 502 6.11 -12.36 7.46
N GLU A 503 6.64 -11.13 7.29
CA GLU A 503 5.87 -9.90 7.48
C GLU A 503 4.72 -9.78 6.49
N SER A 504 4.94 -10.16 5.23
CA SER A 504 3.92 -10.21 4.18
C SER A 504 2.82 -11.22 4.54
N VAL A 505 3.20 -12.42 5.01
CA VAL A 505 2.25 -13.44 5.50
C VAL A 505 1.43 -12.90 6.69
N PHE A 506 2.08 -12.24 7.66
CA PHE A 506 1.38 -11.62 8.77
C PHE A 506 0.47 -10.46 8.35
N GLY A 507 0.89 -9.67 7.39
CA GLY A 507 0.09 -8.60 6.81
C GLY A 507 -1.22 -9.15 6.23
N LYS A 508 -1.12 -10.19 5.41
CA LYS A 508 -2.26 -10.88 4.81
C LYS A 508 -3.14 -11.55 5.86
N PHE A 509 -2.54 -12.25 6.82
CA PHE A 509 -3.25 -12.86 7.95
C PHE A 509 -4.05 -11.82 8.74
N LYS A 510 -3.43 -10.71 9.16
CA LYS A 510 -4.11 -9.64 9.92
C LYS A 510 -5.25 -9.00 9.12
N TYR A 511 -5.08 -8.83 7.82
CA TYR A 511 -6.11 -8.32 6.93
C TYR A 511 -7.33 -9.26 6.85
N LEU A 512 -7.10 -10.56 6.65
CA LEU A 512 -8.14 -11.58 6.59
C LEU A 512 -8.83 -11.76 7.95
N ASN A 513 -8.05 -11.80 9.04
CA ASN A 513 -8.57 -12.00 10.39
C ASN A 513 -9.52 -10.87 10.84
N LYS A 514 -9.23 -9.62 10.46
CA LYS A 514 -10.15 -8.49 10.69
C LYS A 514 -11.54 -8.70 10.08
N ARG A 515 -11.64 -9.40 8.96
CA ARG A 515 -12.89 -9.68 8.26
C ARG A 515 -13.67 -10.85 8.86
N MET A 516 -13.05 -11.64 9.72
CA MET A 516 -13.68 -12.78 10.40
C MET A 516 -14.43 -12.38 11.68
N SER A 517 -14.51 -11.09 12.01
CA SER A 517 -15.23 -10.56 13.18
C SER A 517 -14.78 -11.14 14.52
N VAL A 518 -13.54 -11.63 14.62
CA VAL A 518 -12.99 -12.25 15.83
C VAL A 518 -11.81 -11.43 16.31
N THR A 519 -11.80 -11.12 17.60
CA THR A 519 -10.70 -10.42 18.27
C THR A 519 -9.83 -11.39 19.05
N GLY A 520 -8.52 -11.17 19.05
CA GLY A 520 -7.57 -12.02 19.75
C GLY A 520 -7.08 -13.21 18.91
N ILE A 521 -6.29 -14.07 19.55
CA ILE A 521 -5.80 -15.31 18.96
C ILE A 521 -6.86 -16.40 19.07
N THR A 522 -7.23 -16.97 17.94
CA THR A 522 -8.25 -18.01 17.77
C THR A 522 -7.71 -19.10 16.85
N GLN A 523 -8.52 -20.12 16.57
CA GLN A 523 -8.22 -21.12 15.53
C GLN A 523 -7.83 -20.49 14.18
N GLY A 524 -8.18 -19.21 13.96
CA GLY A 524 -7.78 -18.43 12.79
C GLY A 524 -6.28 -18.32 12.55
N VAL A 525 -5.42 -18.63 13.54
CA VAL A 525 -3.96 -18.72 13.33
C VAL A 525 -3.56 -19.76 12.29
N LEU A 526 -4.39 -20.79 12.07
CA LEU A 526 -4.18 -21.79 11.04
C LEU A 526 -4.30 -21.23 9.60
N LEU A 527 -4.91 -20.06 9.43
CA LEU A 527 -4.83 -19.32 8.17
C LEU A 527 -3.39 -19.06 7.71
N LEU A 528 -2.44 -18.96 8.65
CA LEU A 528 -1.04 -18.77 8.31
C LEU A 528 -0.52 -19.93 7.44
N GLY A 529 -0.86 -21.17 7.77
CA GLY A 529 -0.56 -22.34 6.93
C GLY A 529 -1.28 -22.30 5.58
N THR A 530 -2.57 -21.97 5.60
CA THR A 530 -3.37 -21.88 4.35
C THR A 530 -2.86 -20.80 3.39
N ILE A 531 -2.34 -19.67 3.90
CA ILE A 531 -1.81 -18.56 3.09
C ILE A 531 -0.57 -18.98 2.29
N ILE A 532 0.24 -19.87 2.84
CA ILE A 532 1.49 -20.33 2.21
C ILE A 532 1.31 -21.64 1.43
N SER A 533 0.18 -22.32 1.60
CA SER A 533 -0.08 -23.62 0.96
C SER A 533 -0.12 -23.50 -0.55
N THR A 534 0.44 -24.50 -1.24
CA THR A 534 0.18 -24.77 -2.65
C THR A 534 -1.07 -25.64 -2.73
N ILE A 535 -2.17 -25.03 -3.16
CA ILE A 535 -3.48 -25.67 -3.16
C ILE A 535 -3.68 -26.41 -4.47
N THR A 536 -3.71 -27.76 -4.40
CA THR A 536 -4.03 -28.65 -5.51
C THR A 536 -5.20 -29.58 -5.13
N PRO A 537 -5.89 -30.23 -6.09
CA PRO A 537 -6.93 -31.21 -5.78
C PRO A 537 -6.44 -32.32 -4.85
N GLU A 538 -5.22 -32.81 -5.07
CA GLU A 538 -4.59 -33.84 -4.25
C GLU A 538 -4.33 -33.35 -2.83
N THR A 539 -3.75 -32.15 -2.68
CA THR A 539 -3.49 -31.54 -1.35
C THR A 539 -4.81 -31.36 -0.60
N MET A 540 -5.86 -30.90 -1.31
CA MET A 540 -7.18 -30.73 -0.69
C MET A 540 -7.78 -32.07 -0.26
N LYS A 541 -7.75 -33.08 -1.12
CA LYS A 541 -8.24 -34.42 -0.80
C LYS A 541 -7.55 -34.98 0.43
N VAL A 542 -6.22 -35.03 0.42
CA VAL A 542 -5.40 -35.56 1.50
C VAL A 542 -5.62 -34.77 2.81
N SER A 543 -5.66 -33.45 2.77
CA SER A 543 -5.88 -32.63 3.97
C SER A 543 -7.27 -32.84 4.58
N MET A 544 -8.28 -33.08 3.75
CA MET A 544 -9.63 -33.37 4.24
C MET A 544 -9.78 -34.81 4.77
N GLU A 545 -9.04 -35.76 4.24
CA GLU A 545 -9.06 -37.15 4.73
C GLU A 545 -8.26 -37.34 6.02
N GLN A 546 -7.05 -36.75 6.09
CA GLN A 546 -6.13 -36.93 7.22
C GLN A 546 -6.44 -36.04 8.43
N VAL A 547 -7.13 -34.91 8.26
CA VAL A 547 -7.36 -33.93 9.33
C VAL A 547 -8.85 -33.81 9.67
N PRO A 548 -9.42 -34.66 10.52
CA PRO A 548 -10.75 -34.46 11.08
C PRO A 548 -10.86 -33.13 11.85
N TRP A 549 -12.04 -32.51 11.78
CA TRP A 549 -12.27 -31.22 12.48
C TRP A 549 -12.00 -31.30 14.00
N SER A 550 -12.26 -32.43 14.62
CA SER A 550 -11.99 -32.67 16.04
C SER A 550 -10.51 -32.49 16.41
N ILE A 551 -9.59 -32.92 15.52
CA ILE A 551 -8.14 -32.77 15.73
C ILE A 551 -7.77 -31.28 15.75
N VAL A 552 -8.30 -30.48 14.83
CA VAL A 552 -8.07 -29.02 14.79
C VAL A 552 -8.57 -28.35 16.06
N VAL A 553 -9.74 -28.75 16.56
CA VAL A 553 -10.30 -28.21 17.81
C VAL A 553 -9.43 -28.59 19.01
N ASN A 554 -9.08 -29.85 19.13
CA ASN A 554 -8.27 -30.37 20.25
C ASN A 554 -6.87 -29.73 20.27
N TRP A 555 -6.23 -29.62 19.11
CA TRP A 555 -4.94 -28.93 18.99
C TRP A 555 -5.03 -27.48 19.49
N PHE A 556 -6.04 -26.73 19.02
CA PHE A 556 -6.18 -25.35 19.41
C PHE A 556 -6.52 -25.21 20.91
N GLU A 557 -7.38 -26.04 21.47
CA GLU A 557 -7.73 -26.03 22.89
C GLU A 557 -6.55 -26.43 23.78
N SER A 558 -5.64 -27.30 23.30
CA SER A 558 -4.40 -27.60 24.00
C SER A 558 -3.45 -26.39 24.09
N LYS A 559 -3.42 -25.53 23.06
CA LYS A 559 -2.59 -24.33 23.02
C LYS A 559 -3.27 -23.12 23.68
N VAL A 560 -4.60 -23.00 23.56
CA VAL A 560 -5.41 -21.88 24.07
C VAL A 560 -6.64 -22.40 24.80
N PRO A 561 -6.51 -22.83 26.05
CA PRO A 561 -7.64 -23.39 26.81
C PRO A 561 -8.83 -22.42 26.93
N ILE A 562 -8.56 -21.13 27.03
CA ILE A 562 -9.61 -20.09 27.16
C ILE A 562 -9.27 -18.91 26.27
N THR A 563 -10.08 -18.68 25.22
CA THR A 563 -9.96 -17.52 24.34
C THR A 563 -10.45 -16.24 25.05
N ASP A 564 -9.97 -15.08 24.62
CA ASP A 564 -10.43 -13.78 25.13
C ASP A 564 -11.93 -13.58 24.92
N TRP A 565 -12.50 -14.13 23.84
CA TRP A 565 -13.95 -14.13 23.63
C TRP A 565 -14.69 -14.94 24.71
N LYS A 566 -14.22 -16.17 25.02
CA LYS A 566 -14.79 -16.98 26.12
C LYS A 566 -14.66 -16.27 27.47
N ARG A 567 -13.52 -15.59 27.74
CA ARG A 567 -13.33 -14.74 28.94
C ARG A 567 -14.33 -13.60 28.99
N ARG A 568 -14.49 -12.87 27.88
CA ARG A 568 -15.43 -11.76 27.75
C ARG A 568 -16.87 -12.21 27.99
N CYS A 569 -17.30 -13.31 27.40
CA CYS A 569 -18.63 -13.88 27.63
C CYS A 569 -18.85 -14.19 29.12
N ARG A 570 -17.86 -14.80 29.79
CA ARG A 570 -17.97 -15.11 31.23
C ARG A 570 -18.15 -13.85 32.09
N VAL A 571 -17.40 -12.77 31.79
CA VAL A 571 -17.51 -11.49 32.51
C VAL A 571 -18.90 -10.87 32.34
N PHE A 572 -19.44 -10.86 31.12
CA PHE A 572 -20.76 -10.29 30.88
C PHE A 572 -21.91 -11.13 31.39
N LEU A 573 -21.81 -12.47 31.30
CA LEU A 573 -22.79 -13.39 31.89
C LEU A 573 -22.82 -13.27 33.41
N TRP A 574 -21.68 -13.08 34.08
CA TRP A 574 -21.62 -12.85 35.51
C TRP A 574 -22.34 -11.54 35.92
N HIS A 575 -22.20 -10.49 35.10
CA HIS A 575 -22.91 -9.22 35.32
C HIS A 575 -24.42 -9.36 35.22
N ASN A 576 -24.91 -10.17 34.28
CA ASN A 576 -26.33 -10.44 34.12
C ASN A 576 -26.89 -11.27 35.29
N LYS A 577 -26.20 -12.29 35.75
CA LYS A 577 -26.57 -13.07 36.93
C LYS A 577 -26.65 -12.22 38.22
N LYS A 578 -25.74 -11.25 38.41
CA LYS A 578 -25.80 -10.30 39.52
C LYS A 578 -26.97 -9.32 39.40
N LYS A 579 -27.38 -8.95 38.22
CA LYS A 579 -28.58 -8.11 37.99
C LYS A 579 -29.85 -8.88 38.31
N GLU A 580 -29.97 -10.12 37.90
CA GLU A 580 -31.11 -11.00 38.20
C GLU A 580 -31.23 -11.28 39.71
N GLN A 581 -30.14 -11.52 40.43
CA GLN A 581 -30.12 -11.69 41.88
C GLN A 581 -30.48 -10.42 42.67
N LYS A 582 -30.19 -9.21 42.12
CA LYS A 582 -30.61 -7.95 42.74
C LYS A 582 -32.10 -7.60 42.49
N GLN A 583 -32.72 -8.16 41.46
CA GLN A 583 -34.15 -7.98 41.18
C GLN A 583 -35.03 -8.97 41.94
N THR A 584 -34.47 -10.02 42.53
CA THR A 584 -35.21 -11.03 43.32
C THR A 584 -35.15 -10.82 44.84
N ILE A 585 -34.77 -9.63 45.32
CA ILE A 585 -34.95 -9.28 46.74
C ILE A 585 -36.38 -8.78 46.90
N PRO A 586 -37.27 -9.54 47.57
CA PRO A 586 -38.62 -9.04 47.84
C PRO A 586 -38.52 -7.83 48.76
N LEU A 587 -39.21 -6.77 48.42
CA LEU A 587 -39.52 -5.70 49.34
C LEU A 587 -40.40 -6.30 50.45
N CYS A 588 -39.82 -6.50 51.64
CA CYS A 588 -40.59 -6.60 52.89
C CYS A 588 -40.80 -5.21 53.45
#